data_1308b52e3cb160c8c200d00eb35d889f
#
_entry.id   1308b52e3cb160c8c200d00eb35d889f
#
_cell.length_a   1.000
_cell.length_b   1.000
_cell.length_c   1.000
_cell.angle_alpha   90.00
_cell.angle_beta   90.00
_cell.angle_gamma   90.00
#
_symmetry.space_group_name_H-M   'P 1'
#
loop_
_entity.id
_entity.type
_entity.pdbx_description
1 polymer ?
#
loop_
_entity_poly.entity_id
_entity_poly.type
_entity_poly.pdbx_seq_one_letter_code
_entity_poly.pdbx_strand_id
1 'polypeptide(L)'
;MTEHPTEHPGFGALLTRLLNHRGLGGQDLADRAGVGEGEVRAVLAGDDPGANLLRRLAPALGFHTVDLFVLARRAVPDDMAPLDAAAAPWVKSAVTAAVRLPAAERRDLLRLVRSLPQEERHSRFTPRPVMPLAGGPGTWVVRMLQYRNLTWSGMAATLAFTTPTYLSAATYGVIGSGRKELTPRLVTDFAALLGIDARDLAALTDVVLREVPPSPAPHVVDAAALLWAARRLSAAQARHVCELARSLRKD
;
A
#
# COMPACT_ATOMS: atom_id res chain seq x y z
N MET A 1 0.09 22.75 29.13
CA MET A 1 0.55 21.39 28.83
C MET A 1 0.97 21.39 27.37
N THR A 2 2.26 21.53 27.09
CA THR A 2 2.83 21.44 25.75
C THR A 2 2.87 19.96 25.37
N GLU A 3 1.93 19.52 24.53
CA GLU A 3 2.03 18.23 23.86
C GLU A 3 3.29 18.25 22.99
N HIS A 4 4.32 17.55 23.41
CA HIS A 4 5.46 17.25 22.54
C HIS A 4 4.90 16.45 21.35
N PRO A 5 5.13 16.86 20.09
CA PRO A 5 4.78 16.04 18.95
C PRO A 5 5.53 14.70 19.12
N THR A 6 4.79 13.62 19.17
CA THR A 6 5.36 12.26 19.23
C THR A 6 6.27 12.10 18.01
N GLU A 7 7.58 12.17 18.21
CA GLU A 7 8.54 11.91 17.15
C GLU A 7 8.39 10.46 16.70
N HIS A 8 7.79 10.28 15.55
CA HIS A 8 7.70 8.95 14.98
C HIS A 8 9.06 8.49 14.44
N PRO A 9 9.35 7.19 14.54
CA PRO A 9 10.65 6.65 14.16
C PRO A 9 11.01 7.00 12.71
N GLY A 10 12.28 7.34 12.48
CA GLY A 10 12.83 7.53 11.14
C GLY A 10 12.85 6.22 10.35
N PHE A 11 13.09 6.32 9.04
CA PHE A 11 13.09 5.14 8.15
C PHE A 11 14.11 4.07 8.59
N GLY A 12 15.29 4.46 9.05
CA GLY A 12 16.31 3.52 9.57
C GLY A 12 15.79 2.67 10.73
N ALA A 13 15.06 3.28 11.68
CA ALA A 13 14.47 2.55 12.79
C ALA A 13 13.35 1.60 12.32
N LEU A 14 12.53 2.00 11.35
CA LEU A 14 11.51 1.12 10.73
C LEU A 14 12.16 -0.06 10.01
N LEU A 15 13.22 0.21 9.26
CA LEU A 15 13.98 -0.83 8.56
C LEU A 15 14.63 -1.80 9.55
N THR A 16 15.21 -1.30 10.64
CA THR A 16 15.77 -2.13 11.72
C THR A 16 14.72 -3.05 12.33
N ARG A 17 13.52 -2.54 12.63
CA ARG A 17 12.40 -3.39 13.14
C ARG A 17 12.02 -4.49 12.17
N LEU A 18 11.92 -4.16 10.88
CA LEU A 18 11.58 -5.11 9.84
C LEU A 18 12.66 -6.20 9.67
N LEU A 19 13.94 -5.81 9.65
CA LEU A 19 15.05 -6.74 9.54
C LEU A 19 15.13 -7.66 10.75
N ASN A 20 15.01 -7.13 11.97
CA ASN A 20 14.97 -7.92 13.20
C ASN A 20 13.82 -8.92 13.19
N HIS A 21 12.64 -8.49 12.77
CA HIS A 21 11.48 -9.38 12.61
C HIS A 21 11.75 -10.54 11.65
N ARG A 22 12.45 -10.28 10.55
CA ARG A 22 12.78 -11.29 9.55
C ARG A 22 14.05 -12.08 9.85
N GLY A 23 14.77 -11.78 10.93
CA GLY A 23 16.06 -12.38 11.24
C GLY A 23 17.13 -12.10 10.18
N LEU A 24 17.09 -10.93 9.55
CA LEU A 24 18.03 -10.51 8.49
C LEU A 24 19.00 -9.46 9.02
N GLY A 25 20.25 -9.57 8.57
CA GLY A 25 21.27 -8.52 8.78
C GLY A 25 21.25 -7.44 7.69
N GLY A 26 21.96 -6.34 7.96
CA GLY A 26 22.16 -5.28 6.97
C GLY A 26 22.93 -5.77 5.73
N GLN A 27 23.89 -6.68 5.91
CA GLN A 27 24.64 -7.30 4.82
C GLN A 27 23.70 -8.15 3.94
N ASP A 28 22.87 -9.00 4.54
CA ASP A 28 21.91 -9.83 3.78
C ASP A 28 20.98 -8.98 2.91
N LEU A 29 20.55 -7.84 3.46
CA LEU A 29 19.72 -6.89 2.70
C LEU A 29 20.49 -6.23 1.57
N ALA A 30 21.76 -5.82 1.82
CA ALA A 30 22.61 -5.23 0.81
C ALA A 30 22.83 -6.19 -0.38
N ASP A 31 23.14 -7.46 -0.08
CA ASP A 31 23.35 -8.49 -1.09
C ASP A 31 22.08 -8.74 -1.91
N ARG A 32 20.91 -8.89 -1.26
CA ARG A 32 19.62 -9.07 -1.94
C ARG A 32 19.21 -7.89 -2.82
N ALA A 33 19.51 -6.67 -2.34
CA ALA A 33 19.20 -5.44 -3.08
C ALA A 33 20.27 -5.11 -4.14
N GLY A 34 21.44 -5.75 -4.09
CA GLY A 34 22.60 -5.47 -4.93
C GLY A 34 23.11 -4.04 -4.72
N VAL A 35 23.20 -3.58 -3.49
CA VAL A 35 23.72 -2.26 -3.08
C VAL A 35 24.93 -2.42 -2.17
N GLY A 36 25.66 -1.33 -1.94
CA GLY A 36 26.78 -1.34 -1.00
C GLY A 36 26.30 -1.54 0.43
N GLU A 37 26.98 -2.40 1.22
CA GLU A 37 26.70 -2.58 2.65
C GLU A 37 26.76 -1.25 3.40
N GLY A 38 27.71 -0.38 3.03
CA GLY A 38 27.84 0.96 3.63
C GLY A 38 26.61 1.84 3.47
N GLU A 39 25.91 1.74 2.32
CA GLU A 39 24.67 2.51 2.09
C GLU A 39 23.54 2.02 3.02
N VAL A 40 23.39 0.69 3.17
CA VAL A 40 22.40 0.11 4.08
C VAL A 40 22.75 0.46 5.53
N ARG A 41 24.01 0.35 5.92
CA ARG A 41 24.49 0.69 7.28
C ARG A 41 24.23 2.16 7.61
N ALA A 42 24.50 3.09 6.68
CA ALA A 42 24.24 4.51 6.86
C ALA A 42 22.75 4.79 7.12
N VAL A 43 21.85 4.15 6.35
CA VAL A 43 20.40 4.28 6.57
C VAL A 43 19.97 3.69 7.91
N LEU A 44 20.52 2.52 8.30
CA LEU A 44 20.23 1.92 9.62
C LEU A 44 20.73 2.81 10.76
N ALA A 45 21.81 3.58 10.55
CA ALA A 45 22.32 4.56 11.51
C ALA A 45 21.49 5.86 11.56
N GLY A 46 20.54 6.04 10.64
CA GLY A 46 19.60 7.17 10.64
C GLY A 46 19.75 8.14 9.46
N ASP A 47 20.63 7.86 8.52
CA ASP A 47 20.75 8.67 7.30
C ASP A 47 19.49 8.55 6.44
N ASP A 48 19.19 9.62 5.73
CA ASP A 48 18.03 9.69 4.86
C ASP A 48 18.26 8.89 3.55
N PRO A 49 17.44 7.87 3.23
CA PRO A 49 17.69 7.02 2.06
C PRO A 49 17.47 7.78 0.76
N GLY A 50 18.42 7.67 -0.17
CA GLY A 50 18.28 8.19 -1.53
C GLY A 50 17.17 7.45 -2.31
N ALA A 51 16.60 8.12 -3.32
CA ALA A 51 15.54 7.55 -4.15
C ALA A 51 15.97 6.25 -4.85
N ASN A 52 17.22 6.18 -5.33
CA ASN A 52 17.76 4.98 -5.97
C ASN A 52 17.88 3.80 -5.00
N LEU A 53 18.30 4.06 -3.77
CA LEU A 53 18.38 3.04 -2.74
C LEU A 53 16.99 2.49 -2.41
N LEU A 54 15.97 3.33 -2.23
CA LEU A 54 14.59 2.90 -2.00
C LEU A 54 14.06 2.02 -3.15
N ARG A 55 14.40 2.35 -4.41
CA ARG A 55 14.01 1.54 -5.58
C ARG A 55 14.62 0.14 -5.56
N ARG A 56 15.83 0.00 -5.03
CA ARG A 56 16.54 -1.28 -4.94
C ARG A 56 16.13 -2.09 -3.71
N LEU A 57 15.90 -1.43 -2.58
CA LEU A 57 15.47 -2.09 -1.34
C LEU A 57 14.05 -2.66 -1.45
N ALA A 58 13.14 -2.00 -2.16
CA ALA A 58 11.74 -2.39 -2.21
C ALA A 58 11.53 -3.83 -2.71
N PRO A 59 12.02 -4.25 -3.89
CA PRO A 59 11.86 -5.63 -4.35
C PRO A 59 12.60 -6.64 -3.46
N ALA A 60 13.76 -6.29 -2.90
CA ALA A 60 14.51 -7.15 -1.99
C ALA A 60 13.73 -7.41 -0.68
N LEU A 61 12.90 -6.48 -0.27
CA LEU A 61 12.01 -6.57 0.89
C LEU A 61 10.59 -7.06 0.53
N GLY A 62 10.26 -7.26 -0.76
CA GLY A 62 8.92 -7.66 -1.19
C GLY A 62 7.86 -6.57 -1.04
N PHE A 63 8.28 -5.31 -1.03
CA PHE A 63 7.38 -4.15 -1.00
C PHE A 63 7.25 -3.50 -2.38
N HIS A 64 6.15 -2.80 -2.59
CA HIS A 64 6.12 -1.86 -3.71
C HIS A 64 6.97 -0.64 -3.38
N THR A 65 7.71 -0.16 -4.37
CA THR A 65 8.65 0.97 -4.19
C THR A 65 7.99 2.19 -3.55
N VAL A 66 6.75 2.50 -3.95
CA VAL A 66 5.94 3.58 -3.37
C VAL A 66 5.80 3.46 -1.86
N ASP A 67 5.65 2.24 -1.34
CA ASP A 67 5.45 2.02 0.09
C ASP A 67 6.70 2.41 0.88
N LEU A 68 7.90 2.12 0.35
CA LEU A 68 9.15 2.56 0.98
C LEU A 68 9.31 4.09 0.91
N PHE A 69 8.91 4.74 -0.17
CA PHE A 69 8.89 6.21 -0.22
C PHE A 69 7.96 6.81 0.84
N VAL A 70 6.79 6.20 1.04
CA VAL A 70 5.85 6.62 2.10
C VAL A 70 6.46 6.44 3.48
N LEU A 71 7.08 5.29 3.77
CA LEU A 71 7.74 5.00 5.04
C LEU A 71 8.93 5.93 5.29
N ALA A 72 9.71 6.23 4.25
CA ALA A 72 10.81 7.16 4.30
C ALA A 72 10.36 8.64 4.30
N ARG A 73 9.05 8.91 4.27
CA ARG A 73 8.47 10.27 4.21
C ARG A 73 9.00 11.11 3.04
N ARG A 74 9.40 10.45 1.96
CA ARG A 74 9.90 11.12 0.76
C ARG A 74 8.77 11.32 -0.25
N ALA A 75 8.90 12.37 -1.06
CA ALA A 75 7.98 12.59 -2.18
C ALA A 75 8.03 11.40 -3.13
N VAL A 76 6.89 10.80 -3.42
CA VAL A 76 6.77 9.72 -4.40
C VAL A 76 6.93 10.31 -5.79
N PRO A 77 7.85 9.80 -6.62
CA PRO A 77 8.00 10.23 -8.00
C PRO A 77 6.73 10.02 -8.82
N ASP A 78 6.49 10.91 -9.79
CA ASP A 78 5.26 10.88 -10.59
C ASP A 78 5.12 9.60 -11.42
N ASP A 79 6.22 8.98 -11.86
CA ASP A 79 6.23 7.70 -12.58
C ASP A 79 5.68 6.52 -11.75
N MET A 80 5.65 6.65 -10.43
CA MET A 80 5.15 5.63 -9.50
C MET A 80 3.76 5.95 -8.94
N ALA A 81 3.36 7.20 -8.96
CA ALA A 81 2.07 7.64 -8.44
C ALA A 81 0.91 7.19 -9.36
N PRO A 82 -0.35 7.13 -8.86
CA PRO A 82 -1.51 6.93 -9.72
C PRO A 82 -1.51 7.85 -10.93
N LEU A 83 -1.85 7.31 -12.10
CA LEU A 83 -1.82 8.08 -13.35
C LEU A 83 -2.86 9.19 -13.34
N ASP A 84 -4.08 8.87 -12.95
CA ASP A 84 -5.24 9.74 -13.02
C ASP A 84 -6.08 9.59 -11.74
N ALA A 85 -6.20 10.66 -10.97
CA ALA A 85 -7.02 10.67 -9.76
C ALA A 85 -8.52 10.46 -10.04
N ALA A 86 -9.00 10.85 -11.24
CA ALA A 86 -10.39 10.65 -11.65
C ALA A 86 -10.73 9.17 -11.90
N ALA A 87 -9.72 8.30 -12.05
CA ALA A 87 -9.91 6.85 -12.17
C ALA A 87 -10.33 6.19 -10.84
N ALA A 88 -10.11 6.83 -9.68
CA ALA A 88 -10.32 6.22 -8.36
C ALA A 88 -11.70 5.55 -8.16
N PRO A 89 -12.86 6.14 -8.54
CA PRO A 89 -14.16 5.49 -8.40
C PRO A 89 -14.27 4.20 -9.23
N TRP A 90 -13.67 4.19 -10.41
CA TRP A 90 -13.68 3.06 -11.33
C TRP A 90 -12.74 1.95 -10.88
N VAL A 91 -11.53 2.30 -10.41
CA VAL A 91 -10.58 1.36 -9.81
C VAL A 91 -11.23 0.62 -8.63
N LYS A 92 -11.81 1.35 -7.67
CA LYS A 92 -12.58 0.76 -6.57
C LYS A 92 -13.66 -0.19 -7.08
N SER A 93 -14.46 0.24 -8.05
CA SER A 93 -15.59 -0.54 -8.56
C SER A 93 -15.16 -1.78 -9.34
N ALA A 94 -14.07 -1.70 -10.11
CA ALA A 94 -13.48 -2.84 -10.80
C ALA A 94 -12.98 -3.90 -9.80
N VAL A 95 -12.25 -3.48 -8.77
CA VAL A 95 -11.74 -4.39 -7.73
C VAL A 95 -12.87 -5.07 -6.96
N THR A 96 -13.88 -4.31 -6.51
CA THR A 96 -15.02 -4.90 -5.77
C THR A 96 -15.89 -5.81 -6.63
N ALA A 97 -15.98 -5.58 -7.94
CA ALA A 97 -16.62 -6.50 -8.88
C ALA A 97 -15.79 -7.78 -9.06
N ALA A 98 -14.47 -7.62 -9.26
CA ALA A 98 -13.54 -8.73 -9.49
C ALA A 98 -13.48 -9.73 -8.33
N VAL A 99 -13.59 -9.28 -7.08
CA VAL A 99 -13.60 -10.15 -5.89
C VAL A 99 -14.63 -11.28 -6.00
N ARG A 100 -15.74 -11.04 -6.71
CA ARG A 100 -16.85 -11.98 -6.86
C ARG A 100 -16.73 -12.90 -8.09
N LEU A 101 -15.71 -12.68 -8.92
CA LEU A 101 -15.47 -13.49 -10.11
C LEU A 101 -14.75 -14.80 -9.77
N PRO A 102 -14.91 -15.85 -10.57
CA PRO A 102 -14.08 -17.05 -10.52
C PRO A 102 -12.57 -16.72 -10.65
N ALA A 103 -11.71 -17.58 -10.11
CA ALA A 103 -10.27 -17.35 -10.08
C ALA A 103 -9.64 -17.17 -11.48
N ALA A 104 -10.14 -17.89 -12.49
CA ALA A 104 -9.67 -17.74 -13.86
C ALA A 104 -9.94 -16.33 -14.40
N GLU A 105 -11.17 -15.85 -14.26
CA GLU A 105 -11.59 -14.53 -14.74
C GLU A 105 -10.89 -13.40 -14.02
N ARG A 106 -10.62 -13.53 -12.70
CA ARG A 106 -9.80 -12.54 -11.96
C ARG A 106 -8.40 -12.45 -12.53
N ARG A 107 -7.76 -13.60 -12.87
CA ARG A 107 -6.43 -13.62 -13.47
C ARG A 107 -6.43 -13.02 -14.88
N ASP A 108 -7.47 -13.27 -15.66
CA ASP A 108 -7.62 -12.74 -17.00
C ASP A 108 -7.81 -11.21 -16.95
N LEU A 109 -8.63 -10.73 -16.04
CA LEU A 109 -8.82 -9.30 -15.80
C LEU A 109 -7.50 -8.62 -15.38
N LEU A 110 -6.73 -9.24 -14.50
CA LEU A 110 -5.42 -8.73 -14.09
C LEU A 110 -4.42 -8.71 -15.26
N ARG A 111 -4.42 -9.74 -16.12
CA ARG A 111 -3.60 -9.77 -17.33
C ARG A 111 -3.98 -8.65 -18.29
N LEU A 112 -5.27 -8.43 -18.50
CA LEU A 112 -5.77 -7.32 -19.31
C LEU A 112 -5.30 -5.99 -18.77
N VAL A 113 -5.49 -5.71 -17.48
CA VAL A 113 -5.04 -4.44 -16.85
C VAL A 113 -3.54 -4.21 -17.04
N ARG A 114 -2.74 -5.26 -16.94
CA ARG A 114 -1.28 -5.17 -17.13
C ARG A 114 -0.87 -4.95 -18.59
N SER A 115 -1.67 -5.40 -19.55
CA SER A 115 -1.39 -5.26 -20.98
C SER A 115 -1.87 -3.93 -21.57
N LEU A 116 -2.74 -3.19 -20.87
CA LEU A 116 -3.19 -1.88 -21.35
C LEU A 116 -2.01 -0.92 -21.49
N PRO A 117 -1.96 -0.13 -22.58
CA PRO A 117 -0.90 0.83 -22.80
C PRO A 117 -0.92 1.91 -21.70
N GLN A 118 0.27 2.40 -21.33
CA GLN A 118 0.39 3.53 -20.42
C GLN A 118 0.03 4.79 -21.17
N GLU A 119 -1.01 5.50 -20.73
CA GLU A 119 -1.37 6.80 -21.26
C GLU A 119 -0.51 7.92 -20.66
N GLU A 120 -0.52 9.07 -21.30
CA GLU A 120 0.19 10.26 -20.81
C GLU A 120 -0.45 10.80 -19.52
N ARG A 121 0.40 11.28 -18.64
CA ARG A 121 -0.04 11.94 -17.42
C ARG A 121 -0.42 13.39 -17.70
N HIS A 122 -1.65 13.76 -17.47
CA HIS A 122 -2.11 15.14 -17.67
C HIS A 122 -2.02 16.01 -16.40
N SER A 123 -1.93 15.39 -15.22
CA SER A 123 -1.84 16.10 -13.95
C SER A 123 -1.01 15.35 -12.93
N ARG A 124 -0.37 16.08 -12.03
CA ARG A 124 0.34 15.48 -10.91
C ARG A 124 -0.65 14.90 -9.91
N PHE A 125 -0.41 13.65 -9.49
CA PHE A 125 -1.19 13.05 -8.42
C PHE A 125 -0.83 13.68 -7.08
N THR A 126 -1.85 14.19 -6.38
CA THR A 126 -1.68 14.72 -5.02
C THR A 126 -2.56 13.91 -4.07
N PRO A 127 -1.96 13.16 -3.16
CA PRO A 127 -2.73 12.44 -2.14
C PRO A 127 -3.55 13.41 -1.30
N ARG A 128 -4.78 13.04 -0.97
CA ARG A 128 -5.64 13.87 -0.11
C ARG A 128 -4.95 14.14 1.23
N PRO A 129 -4.90 15.39 1.68
CA PRO A 129 -4.29 15.71 2.98
C PRO A 129 -5.02 14.99 4.12
N VAL A 130 -4.24 14.52 5.08
CA VAL A 130 -4.71 14.00 6.37
C VAL A 130 -4.37 15.06 7.41
N MET A 131 -5.33 15.56 8.13
CA MET A 131 -5.15 16.62 9.11
C MET A 131 -5.60 16.17 10.52
N PRO A 132 -4.81 16.43 11.56
CA PRO A 132 -3.43 16.87 11.54
C PRO A 132 -2.49 15.81 10.95
N LEU A 133 -1.33 16.21 10.43
CA LEU A 133 -0.30 15.30 9.96
C LEU A 133 0.43 14.70 11.16
N ALA A 134 -0.08 13.61 11.69
CA ALA A 134 0.56 12.93 12.82
C ALA A 134 1.86 12.21 12.42
N GLY A 135 2.03 11.87 11.13
CA GLY A 135 3.26 11.22 10.63
C GLY A 135 3.47 9.78 11.08
N GLY A 136 2.52 9.18 11.79
CA GLY A 136 2.63 7.85 12.40
C GLY A 136 2.10 6.70 11.54
N PRO A 137 2.02 5.49 12.14
CA PRO A 137 1.64 4.26 11.45
C PRO A 137 0.32 4.35 10.67
N GLY A 138 -0.71 4.97 11.23
CA GLY A 138 -1.99 5.19 10.56
C GLY A 138 -1.86 6.08 9.32
N THR A 139 -1.02 7.12 9.39
CA THR A 139 -0.72 7.99 8.24
C THR A 139 -0.05 7.21 7.11
N TRP A 140 0.91 6.32 7.42
CA TRP A 140 1.61 5.53 6.42
C TRP A 140 0.65 4.59 5.68
N VAL A 141 -0.16 3.84 6.42
CA VAL A 141 -1.14 2.90 5.84
C VAL A 141 -2.13 3.62 4.95
N VAL A 142 -2.73 4.72 5.44
CA VAL A 142 -3.69 5.50 4.65
C VAL A 142 -3.02 6.09 3.40
N ARG A 143 -1.78 6.57 3.52
CA ARG A 143 -1.03 7.11 2.38
C ARG A 143 -0.71 6.03 1.34
N MET A 144 -0.29 4.83 1.77
CA MET A 144 -0.08 3.69 0.87
C MET A 144 -1.37 3.32 0.10
N LEU A 145 -2.53 3.34 0.76
CA LEU A 145 -3.83 3.09 0.13
C LEU A 145 -4.21 4.21 -0.88
N GLN A 146 -3.89 5.47 -0.58
CA GLN A 146 -4.08 6.56 -1.54
C GLN A 146 -3.24 6.37 -2.81
N TYR A 147 -2.00 5.86 -2.66
CA TYR A 147 -1.15 5.54 -3.81
C TYR A 147 -1.58 4.29 -4.58
N ARG A 148 -2.60 3.56 -4.12
CA ARG A 148 -3.36 2.57 -4.93
C ARG A 148 -4.57 3.22 -5.62
N ASN A 149 -4.60 4.55 -5.67
CA ASN A 149 -5.71 5.33 -6.24
C ASN A 149 -7.05 5.12 -5.52
N LEU A 150 -7.03 4.99 -4.20
CA LEU A 150 -8.24 4.87 -3.39
C LEU A 150 -8.58 6.19 -2.69
N THR A 151 -9.82 6.63 -2.86
CA THR A 151 -10.44 7.64 -2.00
C THR A 151 -10.84 7.00 -0.66
N TRP A 152 -11.23 7.77 0.33
CA TRP A 152 -11.70 7.23 1.61
C TRP A 152 -12.90 6.30 1.47
N SER A 153 -13.88 6.66 0.62
CA SER A 153 -15.00 5.76 0.30
C SER A 153 -14.54 4.54 -0.50
N GLY A 154 -13.52 4.69 -1.35
CA GLY A 154 -12.87 3.59 -2.05
C GLY A 154 -12.20 2.62 -1.08
N MET A 155 -11.44 3.11 -0.11
CA MET A 155 -10.81 2.29 0.95
C MET A 155 -11.89 1.53 1.74
N ALA A 156 -12.95 2.22 2.17
CA ALA A 156 -14.04 1.62 2.93
C ALA A 156 -14.71 0.47 2.15
N ALA A 157 -15.06 0.72 0.89
CA ALA A 157 -15.69 -0.30 0.06
C ALA A 157 -14.73 -1.48 -0.21
N THR A 158 -13.48 -1.21 -0.62
CA THR A 158 -12.54 -2.28 -0.95
C THR A 158 -12.26 -3.15 0.27
N LEU A 159 -12.00 -2.55 1.44
CA LEU A 159 -11.78 -3.31 2.67
C LEU A 159 -12.97 -4.20 3.03
N ALA A 160 -14.19 -3.65 2.99
CA ALA A 160 -15.41 -4.39 3.31
C ALA A 160 -15.71 -5.57 2.35
N PHE A 161 -15.22 -5.50 1.11
CA PHE A 161 -15.39 -6.58 0.14
C PHE A 161 -14.28 -7.64 0.18
N THR A 162 -13.11 -7.28 0.71
CA THR A 162 -11.94 -8.16 0.73
C THR A 162 -11.64 -8.76 2.10
N THR A 163 -12.13 -8.14 3.18
CA THR A 163 -11.86 -8.54 4.56
C THR A 163 -13.14 -8.51 5.38
N PRO A 164 -13.17 -9.13 6.57
CA PRO A 164 -14.33 -9.04 7.45
C PRO A 164 -14.45 -7.70 8.19
N THR A 165 -13.57 -6.72 7.90
CA THR A 165 -13.59 -5.40 8.57
C THR A 165 -14.40 -4.38 7.77
N TYR A 166 -15.35 -3.77 8.46
CA TYR A 166 -16.14 -2.66 7.93
C TYR A 166 -15.78 -1.36 8.67
N LEU A 167 -15.33 -0.37 7.92
CA LEU A 167 -15.04 0.98 8.42
C LEU A 167 -15.79 2.03 7.57
N SER A 168 -16.29 3.06 8.22
CA SER A 168 -16.82 4.21 7.48
C SER A 168 -15.70 4.98 6.76
N ALA A 169 -16.04 5.68 5.70
CA ALA A 169 -15.08 6.51 4.96
C ALA A 169 -14.37 7.54 5.86
N ALA A 170 -15.08 8.13 6.82
CA ALA A 170 -14.52 9.11 7.75
C ALA A 170 -13.46 8.50 8.69
N THR A 171 -13.58 7.22 9.02
CA THR A 171 -12.65 6.52 9.91
C THR A 171 -11.22 6.52 9.37
N TYR A 172 -11.03 6.49 8.04
CA TYR A 172 -9.69 6.57 7.43
C TYR A 172 -9.00 7.90 7.71
N GLY A 173 -9.73 9.00 7.75
CA GLY A 173 -9.20 10.29 8.18
C GLY A 173 -8.78 10.28 9.66
N VAL A 174 -9.53 9.60 10.51
CA VAL A 174 -9.22 9.46 11.95
C VAL A 174 -8.02 8.56 12.18
N ILE A 175 -7.88 7.46 11.43
CA ILE A 175 -6.68 6.59 11.45
C ILE A 175 -5.47 7.36 10.93
N GLY A 176 -5.60 8.01 9.77
CA GLY A 176 -4.49 8.74 9.15
C GLY A 176 -4.00 9.93 9.98
N SER A 177 -4.86 10.53 10.79
CA SER A 177 -4.47 11.59 11.74
C SER A 177 -3.91 11.07 13.07
N GLY A 178 -3.78 9.74 13.25
CA GLY A 178 -3.29 9.14 14.49
C GLY A 178 -4.28 9.15 15.66
N ARG A 179 -5.49 9.68 15.47
CA ARG A 179 -6.53 9.73 16.53
C ARG A 179 -7.22 8.38 16.76
N LYS A 180 -7.02 7.42 15.89
CA LYS A 180 -7.44 6.03 16.06
C LYS A 180 -6.23 5.15 15.82
N GLU A 181 -5.89 4.36 16.84
CA GLU A 181 -4.80 3.40 16.77
C GLU A 181 -5.11 2.24 15.82
N LEU A 182 -4.06 1.64 15.28
CA LEU A 182 -4.12 0.42 14.51
C LEU A 182 -4.22 -0.78 15.48
N THR A 183 -5.31 -1.53 15.37
CA THR A 183 -5.45 -2.80 16.09
C THR A 183 -4.79 -3.94 15.29
N PRO A 184 -4.46 -5.09 15.93
CA PRO A 184 -3.93 -6.26 15.23
C PRO A 184 -4.78 -6.67 14.01
N ARG A 185 -6.11 -6.65 14.16
CA ARG A 185 -7.04 -6.94 13.07
C ARG A 185 -6.93 -5.94 11.93
N LEU A 186 -6.88 -4.64 12.22
CA LEU A 186 -6.73 -3.61 11.19
C LEU A 186 -5.40 -3.74 10.45
N VAL A 187 -4.31 -4.05 11.16
CA VAL A 187 -3.00 -4.29 10.53
C VAL A 187 -3.07 -5.49 9.59
N THR A 188 -3.67 -6.59 10.00
CA THR A 188 -3.84 -7.80 9.16
C THR A 188 -4.65 -7.49 7.91
N ASP A 189 -5.78 -6.80 8.05
CA ASP A 189 -6.69 -6.51 6.95
C ASP A 189 -6.08 -5.48 5.97
N PHE A 190 -5.39 -4.47 6.48
CA PHE A 190 -4.67 -3.51 5.64
C PHE A 190 -3.47 -4.16 4.92
N ALA A 191 -2.73 -5.03 5.60
CA ALA A 191 -1.64 -5.78 4.99
C ALA A 191 -2.13 -6.60 3.80
N ALA A 192 -3.24 -7.33 3.97
CA ALA A 192 -3.85 -8.11 2.91
C ALA A 192 -4.24 -7.25 1.70
N LEU A 193 -4.84 -6.07 1.93
CA LEU A 193 -5.23 -5.14 0.86
C LEU A 193 -4.02 -4.46 0.19
N LEU A 194 -2.95 -4.23 0.93
CA LEU A 194 -1.70 -3.66 0.43
C LEU A 194 -0.82 -4.68 -0.29
N GLY A 195 -1.08 -5.99 -0.11
CA GLY A 195 -0.25 -7.07 -0.62
C GLY A 195 1.07 -7.20 0.15
N ILE A 196 1.08 -6.86 1.43
CA ILE A 196 2.23 -6.92 2.35
C ILE A 196 2.00 -8.07 3.35
N ASP A 197 3.05 -8.75 3.80
CA ASP A 197 2.91 -9.71 4.90
C ASP A 197 2.42 -8.99 6.17
N ALA A 198 1.42 -9.57 6.84
CA ALA A 198 0.82 -8.91 8.00
C ALA A 198 1.79 -8.74 9.17
N ARG A 199 2.77 -9.65 9.32
CA ARG A 199 3.79 -9.57 10.35
C ARG A 199 4.81 -8.48 10.05
N ASP A 200 5.13 -8.27 8.77
CA ASP A 200 5.98 -7.16 8.36
C ASP A 200 5.31 -5.81 8.62
N LEU A 201 4.03 -5.68 8.27
CA LEU A 201 3.30 -4.45 8.55
C LEU A 201 3.15 -4.23 10.07
N ALA A 202 2.97 -5.29 10.83
CA ALA A 202 2.93 -5.25 12.31
C ALA A 202 4.27 -4.76 12.88
N ALA A 203 5.40 -5.30 12.40
CA ALA A 203 6.73 -4.87 12.81
C ALA A 203 6.98 -3.38 12.49
N LEU A 204 6.56 -2.92 11.31
CA LEU A 204 6.66 -1.51 10.90
C LEU A 204 5.79 -0.58 11.74
N THR A 205 4.59 -1.03 12.13
CA THR A 205 3.61 -0.23 12.85
C THR A 205 3.69 -0.37 14.37
N ASP A 206 4.58 -1.24 14.87
CA ASP A 206 4.75 -1.53 16.29
C ASP A 206 3.49 -2.15 16.93
N VAL A 207 2.71 -2.88 16.14
CA VAL A 207 1.50 -3.56 16.61
C VAL A 207 1.81 -5.01 16.87
N VAL A 208 1.55 -5.48 18.10
CA VAL A 208 1.81 -6.88 18.47
C VAL A 208 0.67 -7.75 17.96
N LEU A 209 0.98 -8.70 17.09
CA LEU A 209 0.08 -9.78 16.69
C LEU A 209 0.20 -10.93 17.69
N ARG A 210 -0.88 -11.22 18.42
CA ARG A 210 -0.89 -12.30 19.41
C ARG A 210 -0.91 -13.69 18.80
N GLU A 211 -1.45 -13.80 17.60
CA GLU A 211 -1.58 -15.05 16.84
C GLU A 211 -0.99 -14.86 15.45
N VAL A 212 -0.57 -15.95 14.83
CA VAL A 212 -0.12 -15.93 13.42
C VAL A 212 -1.34 -15.63 12.55
N PRO A 213 -1.34 -14.52 11.80
CA PRO A 213 -2.47 -14.21 10.94
C PRO A 213 -2.67 -15.31 9.89
N PRO A 214 -3.90 -15.68 9.57
CA PRO A 214 -4.15 -16.58 8.47
C PRO A 214 -3.68 -15.96 7.15
N SER A 215 -3.21 -16.80 6.23
CA SER A 215 -2.88 -16.35 4.88
C SER A 215 -4.11 -15.73 4.21
N PRO A 216 -3.98 -14.61 3.51
CA PRO A 216 -5.10 -14.00 2.80
C PRO A 216 -5.72 -14.99 1.81
N ALA A 217 -7.05 -15.00 1.72
CA ALA A 217 -7.75 -15.82 0.74
C ALA A 217 -7.34 -15.44 -0.70
N PRO A 218 -7.33 -16.38 -1.67
CA PRO A 218 -6.86 -16.12 -3.03
C PRO A 218 -7.50 -14.91 -3.70
N HIS A 219 -8.80 -14.67 -3.49
CA HIS A 219 -9.49 -13.51 -4.05
C HIS A 219 -9.00 -12.18 -3.46
N VAL A 220 -8.50 -12.16 -2.23
CA VAL A 220 -7.93 -10.97 -1.59
C VAL A 220 -6.55 -10.67 -2.19
N VAL A 221 -5.74 -11.70 -2.41
CA VAL A 221 -4.43 -11.57 -3.08
C VAL A 221 -4.61 -11.03 -4.50
N ASP A 222 -5.57 -11.59 -5.25
CA ASP A 222 -5.91 -11.12 -6.61
C ASP A 222 -6.42 -9.66 -6.59
N ALA A 223 -7.23 -9.29 -5.58
CA ALA A 223 -7.73 -7.92 -5.42
C ALA A 223 -6.59 -6.92 -5.13
N ALA A 224 -5.65 -7.26 -4.26
CA ALA A 224 -4.47 -6.44 -3.98
C ALA A 224 -3.61 -6.24 -5.24
N ALA A 225 -3.37 -7.32 -5.99
CA ALA A 225 -2.62 -7.26 -7.25
C ALA A 225 -3.34 -6.42 -8.32
N LEU A 226 -4.66 -6.57 -8.45
CA LEU A 226 -5.47 -5.77 -9.37
C LEU A 226 -5.48 -4.30 -8.97
N LEU A 227 -5.63 -4.00 -7.69
CA LEU A 227 -5.60 -2.65 -7.15
C LEU A 227 -4.27 -1.96 -7.46
N TRP A 228 -3.16 -2.67 -7.25
CA TRP A 228 -1.83 -2.16 -7.59
C TRP A 228 -1.66 -1.91 -9.08
N ALA A 229 -2.08 -2.84 -9.93
CA ALA A 229 -1.98 -2.69 -11.38
C ALA A 229 -2.87 -1.55 -11.90
N ALA A 230 -4.10 -1.46 -11.41
CA ALA A 230 -5.10 -0.50 -11.89
C ALA A 230 -4.78 0.96 -11.55
N ARG A 231 -3.85 1.25 -10.60
CA ARG A 231 -3.44 2.62 -10.29
C ARG A 231 -2.84 3.38 -11.49
N ARG A 232 -2.32 2.63 -12.48
CA ARG A 232 -1.71 3.19 -13.71
C ARG A 232 -2.72 3.51 -14.82
N LEU A 233 -4.00 3.23 -14.61
CA LEU A 233 -5.03 3.43 -15.61
C LEU A 233 -5.54 4.88 -15.60
N SER A 234 -5.89 5.37 -16.80
CA SER A 234 -6.73 6.56 -16.93
C SER A 234 -8.17 6.28 -16.50
N ALA A 235 -8.98 7.33 -16.31
CA ALA A 235 -10.39 7.18 -15.97
C ALA A 235 -11.16 6.38 -17.04
N ALA A 236 -10.84 6.57 -18.32
CA ALA A 236 -11.46 5.85 -19.42
C ALA A 236 -11.12 4.34 -19.39
N GLN A 237 -9.84 4.02 -19.24
CA GLN A 237 -9.37 2.63 -19.12
C GLN A 237 -9.96 1.94 -17.87
N ALA A 238 -9.95 2.62 -16.72
CA ALA A 238 -10.49 2.08 -15.48
C ALA A 238 -12.00 1.85 -15.56
N ARG A 239 -12.74 2.72 -16.27
CA ARG A 239 -14.16 2.53 -16.55
C ARG A 239 -14.38 1.29 -17.39
N HIS A 240 -13.66 1.13 -18.50
CA HIS A 240 -13.75 -0.06 -19.36
C HIS A 240 -13.49 -1.35 -18.59
N VAL A 241 -12.43 -1.40 -17.78
CA VAL A 241 -12.13 -2.55 -16.91
C VAL A 241 -13.26 -2.83 -15.92
N CYS A 242 -13.87 -1.79 -15.34
CA CYS A 242 -14.99 -1.93 -14.42
C CYS A 242 -16.25 -2.50 -15.13
N GLU A 243 -16.54 -2.03 -16.32
CA GLU A 243 -17.69 -2.50 -17.12
C GLU A 243 -17.51 -3.97 -17.50
N LEU A 244 -16.31 -4.35 -17.94
CA LEU A 244 -15.96 -5.75 -18.21
C LEU A 244 -16.10 -6.63 -16.97
N ALA A 245 -15.54 -6.22 -15.82
CA ALA A 245 -15.66 -6.98 -14.58
C ALA A 245 -17.11 -7.17 -14.12
N ARG A 246 -18.00 -6.23 -14.46
CA ARG A 246 -19.42 -6.33 -14.17
C ARG A 246 -20.16 -7.24 -15.16
N SER A 247 -19.79 -7.25 -16.45
CA SER A 247 -20.41 -8.12 -17.44
C SER A 247 -20.11 -9.60 -17.16
N LEU A 248 -18.85 -9.92 -16.84
CA LEU A 248 -18.43 -11.27 -16.45
C LEU A 248 -19.18 -11.82 -15.21
N ARG A 249 -19.78 -10.97 -14.41
CA ARG A 249 -20.53 -11.35 -13.21
C ARG A 249 -21.99 -11.73 -13.48
N LYS A 250 -22.50 -11.50 -14.70
CA LYS A 250 -23.92 -11.72 -15.06
C LYS A 250 -24.19 -13.10 -15.66
N ASP A 251 -23.12 -13.82 -15.99
CA ASP A 251 -23.16 -15.18 -16.53
C ASP A 251 -22.89 -16.19 -15.41
#